data_61ccb8529c9c899dfc4d6f76df66b7b9
#
_entry.id   61ccb8529c9c899dfc4d6f76df66b7b9
#
_cell.length_a   1.000
_cell.length_b   1.000
_cell.length_c   1.000
_cell.angle_alpha   90.00
_cell.angle_beta   90.00
_cell.angle_gamma   90.00
#
_symmetry.space_group_name_H-M   'P 1'
#
loop_
_entity.id
_entity.type
_entity.pdbx_description
1 polymer ?
#
loop_
_entity_poly.entity_id
_entity_poly.type
_entity_poly.pdbx_seq_one_letter_code
_entity_poly.pdbx_strand_id
1 'polypeptide(L)'
;MNFMKIILHILAIFAVGALSAQSLAEPFLGTEPSRGVITPYGRSIDAQSGNPAQSNYVAKMAEWVISEDGREYSSSFAVPVWWLNRQVLVRVGRSTSSYEVLVDDKLVGTAASGATSVEFNITKLAKEGRHTLKVRQTDAEQNSVNALVREGVKPAISGIEVICQPALYVRDVLCSTTINNRGEGVAEFGLVVKCGTLNPKRARIGYILNLNDTTVLTRGYKDVALDMRREDTIRFMAIVPQNSLWSINNPHSLTIDIESRVDNRPVECIRRKVGVRAADVADKRFYLNYQALDLKLKNYNPLLSLAEQVSVDANGLVIPVYYATEQLLNECDKAGVLVFIESAINTLPLAESIRRGGNPSNDPFWLETYLSYNRAAYYTTHHHPCVVGYAIAAGKTNGINIYESYLLLKKIEKRLPIIYEGAGGEWCSDEIQIR
;
A
#
# COMPACT_ATOMS: atom_id res chain seq x y z
N MET A 1 -45.22 -26.41 -24.16
CA MET A 1 -44.84 -26.66 -22.74
C MET A 1 -43.34 -26.80 -22.50
N ASN A 2 -42.48 -26.76 -23.52
CA ASN A 2 -41.01 -26.89 -23.37
C ASN A 2 -40.24 -25.58 -23.38
N PHE A 3 -40.80 -24.52 -23.93
CA PHE A 3 -40.10 -23.21 -23.99
C PHE A 3 -40.03 -22.49 -22.63
N MET A 4 -41.06 -22.66 -21.81
CA MET A 4 -41.13 -22.02 -20.48
C MET A 4 -40.19 -22.69 -19.46
N LYS A 5 -39.86 -23.98 -19.63
CA LYS A 5 -38.86 -24.67 -18.78
C LYS A 5 -37.42 -24.26 -19.10
N ILE A 6 -37.11 -23.95 -20.34
CA ILE A 6 -35.77 -23.48 -20.76
C ILE A 6 -35.50 -22.06 -20.24
N ILE A 7 -36.50 -21.18 -20.26
CA ILE A 7 -36.36 -19.82 -19.71
C ILE A 7 -36.18 -19.85 -18.19
N LEU A 8 -36.86 -20.76 -17.47
CA LEU A 8 -36.68 -20.90 -16.03
C LEU A 8 -35.30 -21.45 -15.65
N HIS A 9 -34.70 -22.32 -16.47
CA HIS A 9 -33.34 -22.83 -16.24
C HIS A 9 -32.25 -21.79 -16.56
N ILE A 10 -32.47 -20.97 -17.57
CA ILE A 10 -31.54 -19.84 -17.89
C ILE A 10 -31.61 -18.77 -16.81
N LEU A 11 -32.80 -18.47 -16.28
CA LEU A 11 -32.95 -17.53 -15.15
C LEU A 11 -32.38 -18.08 -13.85
N ALA A 12 -32.42 -19.38 -13.61
CA ALA A 12 -31.81 -20.03 -12.44
C ALA A 12 -30.26 -20.03 -12.53
N ILE A 13 -29.68 -20.17 -13.73
CA ILE A 13 -28.22 -20.09 -13.93
C ILE A 13 -27.73 -18.65 -13.76
N PHE A 14 -28.50 -17.65 -14.18
CA PHE A 14 -28.15 -16.24 -13.93
C PHE A 14 -28.33 -15.82 -12.46
N ALA A 15 -29.29 -16.42 -11.74
CA ALA A 15 -29.48 -16.15 -10.31
C ALA A 15 -28.38 -16.77 -9.43
N VAL A 16 -27.82 -17.91 -9.81
CA VAL A 16 -26.68 -18.54 -9.12
C VAL A 16 -25.38 -17.78 -9.41
N GLY A 17 -25.21 -17.24 -10.62
CA GLY A 17 -24.06 -16.36 -10.94
C GLY A 17 -24.10 -15.00 -10.25
N ALA A 18 -25.27 -14.46 -9.90
CA ALA A 18 -25.42 -13.20 -9.19
C ALA A 18 -25.23 -13.32 -7.67
N LEU A 19 -25.43 -14.51 -7.09
CA LEU A 19 -25.18 -14.76 -5.65
C LEU A 19 -23.70 -15.01 -5.32
N SER A 20 -22.88 -15.42 -6.29
CA SER A 20 -21.44 -15.59 -6.09
C SER A 20 -20.63 -14.28 -6.23
N ALA A 21 -21.22 -13.20 -6.75
CA ALA A 21 -20.56 -11.90 -6.90
C ALA A 21 -20.67 -11.01 -5.66
N GLN A 22 -21.39 -11.39 -4.62
CA GLN A 22 -21.60 -10.58 -3.41
C GLN A 22 -20.73 -10.93 -2.21
N SER A 23 -19.84 -11.91 -2.29
CA SER A 23 -19.03 -12.33 -1.14
C SER A 23 -17.52 -12.08 -1.27
N LEU A 24 -17.08 -11.32 -2.27
CA LEU A 24 -15.66 -11.03 -2.48
C LEU A 24 -15.28 -9.60 -2.04
N ALA A 25 -15.88 -9.07 -0.96
CA ALA A 25 -15.26 -8.00 -0.21
C ALA A 25 -14.04 -8.61 0.48
N GLU A 26 -12.85 -8.02 0.28
CA GLU A 26 -11.57 -8.46 0.85
C GLU A 26 -11.74 -8.80 2.36
N PRO A 27 -11.93 -10.04 2.78
CA PRO A 27 -12.31 -10.33 4.16
C PRO A 27 -11.11 -10.26 5.12
N PHE A 28 -9.89 -9.98 4.60
CA PHE A 28 -8.66 -10.22 5.34
C PHE A 28 -7.79 -9.01 5.63
N LEU A 29 -8.03 -7.84 5.01
CA LEU A 29 -7.18 -6.65 5.18
C LEU A 29 -7.99 -5.39 5.57
N GLY A 30 -8.74 -5.46 6.67
CA GLY A 30 -9.49 -4.31 7.18
C GLY A 30 -10.76 -3.98 6.37
N THR A 31 -11.22 -2.74 6.45
CA THR A 31 -12.46 -2.29 5.81
C THR A 31 -12.25 -1.22 4.73
N GLU A 32 -11.01 -0.76 4.55
CA GLU A 32 -10.64 0.20 3.51
C GLU A 32 -9.54 -0.39 2.61
N PRO A 33 -9.52 -0.02 1.32
CA PRO A 33 -8.47 -0.47 0.40
C PRO A 33 -7.08 -0.03 0.85
N SER A 34 -6.08 -0.90 0.66
CA SER A 34 -4.69 -0.62 1.00
C SER A 34 -4.16 0.64 0.30
N ARG A 35 -3.37 1.42 1.02
CA ARG A 35 -2.71 2.64 0.52
C ARG A 35 -1.45 2.96 1.31
N GLY A 36 -0.61 3.84 0.75
CA GLY A 36 0.50 4.43 1.50
C GLY A 36 0.01 5.27 2.67
N VAL A 37 0.85 5.38 3.69
CA VAL A 37 0.54 6.21 4.86
C VAL A 37 0.59 7.68 4.46
N ILE A 38 -0.54 8.37 4.54
CA ILE A 38 -0.67 9.81 4.37
C ILE A 38 -1.31 10.37 5.63
N THR A 39 -0.64 11.34 6.26
CA THR A 39 -1.18 12.08 7.40
C THR A 39 -1.67 13.43 6.90
N PRO A 40 -2.97 13.73 7.00
CA PRO A 40 -3.50 15.04 6.66
C PRO A 40 -3.16 16.06 7.76
N TYR A 41 -2.87 17.29 7.37
CA TYR A 41 -2.64 18.43 8.29
C TYR A 41 -3.58 19.57 7.95
N GLY A 42 -3.95 20.36 8.97
CA GLY A 42 -4.80 21.55 8.76
C GLY A 42 -4.03 22.76 8.26
N ARG A 43 -2.68 22.76 8.38
CA ARG A 43 -1.82 23.88 8.01
C ARG A 43 -0.58 23.37 7.29
N SER A 44 -0.11 24.14 6.33
CA SER A 44 1.07 23.80 5.53
C SER A 44 2.35 23.71 6.38
N ILE A 45 2.49 24.55 7.40
CA ILE A 45 3.66 24.51 8.30
C ILE A 45 3.74 23.20 9.10
N ASP A 46 2.58 22.65 9.51
CA ASP A 46 2.51 21.38 10.23
C ASP A 46 2.85 20.21 9.29
N ALA A 47 2.36 20.28 8.02
CA ALA A 47 2.72 19.31 6.99
C ALA A 47 4.22 19.32 6.66
N GLN A 48 4.86 20.49 6.68
CA GLN A 48 6.30 20.63 6.47
C GLN A 48 7.13 19.99 7.59
N SER A 49 6.62 20.02 8.83
CA SER A 49 7.29 19.36 9.96
C SER A 49 7.25 17.84 9.86
N GLY A 50 6.22 17.27 9.19
CA GLY A 50 5.99 15.84 9.08
C GLY A 50 5.66 15.14 10.40
N ASN A 51 5.42 15.90 11.48
CA ASN A 51 5.12 15.33 12.80
C ASN A 51 3.60 15.06 12.94
N PRO A 52 3.15 13.78 13.00
CA PRO A 52 1.74 13.44 13.13
C PRO A 52 1.07 14.01 14.38
N ALA A 53 1.85 14.24 15.46
CA ALA A 53 1.32 14.83 16.69
C ALA A 53 0.85 16.29 16.53
N GLN A 54 1.28 16.97 15.47
CA GLN A 54 0.80 18.32 15.12
C GLN A 54 -0.45 18.32 14.26
N SER A 55 -0.86 17.14 13.77
CA SER A 55 -2.09 17.02 12.99
C SER A 55 -3.31 17.07 13.90
N ASN A 56 -4.24 17.97 13.59
CA ASN A 56 -5.55 17.99 14.24
C ASN A 56 -6.48 16.86 13.73
N TYR A 57 -6.08 16.15 12.69
CA TYR A 57 -6.78 14.98 12.15
C TYR A 57 -6.38 13.67 12.80
N VAL A 58 -5.34 13.64 13.63
CA VAL A 58 -4.90 12.45 14.38
C VAL A 58 -5.36 12.59 15.82
N ALA A 59 -6.05 11.58 16.35
CA ALA A 59 -6.48 11.58 17.74
C ALA A 59 -5.29 11.49 18.68
N LYS A 60 -5.36 12.21 19.79
CA LYS A 60 -4.46 11.99 20.91
C LYS A 60 -4.95 10.75 21.66
N MET A 61 -4.14 9.70 21.60
CA MET A 61 -4.40 8.47 22.34
C MET A 61 -4.00 8.64 23.81
N ALA A 62 -4.74 8.00 24.71
CA ALA A 62 -4.29 7.83 26.08
C ALA A 62 -3.11 6.83 26.15
N GLU A 63 -2.57 6.60 27.31
CA GLU A 63 -1.56 5.56 27.51
C GLU A 63 -2.11 4.18 27.11
N TRP A 64 -1.27 3.40 26.45
CA TRP A 64 -1.61 2.06 26.02
C TRP A 64 -1.46 1.08 27.16
N VAL A 65 -2.51 0.29 27.37
CA VAL A 65 -2.49 -0.84 28.30
C VAL A 65 -2.37 -2.11 27.47
N ILE A 66 -1.39 -2.94 27.82
CA ILE A 66 -1.16 -4.22 27.16
C ILE A 66 -1.56 -5.31 28.16
N SER A 67 -2.33 -6.31 27.72
CA SER A 67 -2.71 -7.46 28.55
C SER A 67 -1.50 -8.27 29.00
N GLU A 68 -1.63 -9.02 30.09
CA GLU A 68 -0.54 -9.82 30.67
C GLU A 68 0.04 -10.84 29.68
N ASP A 69 -0.79 -11.38 28.79
CA ASP A 69 -0.38 -12.29 27.71
C ASP A 69 0.24 -11.59 26.50
N GLY A 70 0.27 -10.24 26.50
CA GLY A 70 0.83 -9.42 25.43
C GLY A 70 -0.03 -9.37 24.14
N ARG A 71 -1.25 -9.91 24.15
CA ARG A 71 -2.08 -10.08 22.94
C ARG A 71 -3.12 -8.99 22.74
N GLU A 72 -3.54 -8.27 23.76
CA GLU A 72 -4.51 -7.18 23.64
C GLU A 72 -3.87 -5.84 23.99
N TYR A 73 -4.04 -4.90 23.09
CA TYR A 73 -3.62 -3.50 23.20
C TYR A 73 -4.87 -2.65 23.35
N SER A 74 -5.00 -1.93 24.45
CA SER A 74 -6.15 -1.05 24.69
C SER A 74 -5.73 0.37 25.02
N SER A 75 -6.49 1.33 24.53
CA SER A 75 -6.32 2.76 24.81
C SER A 75 -7.65 3.48 24.67
N SER A 76 -7.70 4.75 25.03
CA SER A 76 -8.87 5.59 24.77
C SER A 76 -8.51 6.83 23.95
N PHE A 77 -9.48 7.30 23.17
CA PHE A 77 -9.38 8.51 22.37
C PHE A 77 -10.65 9.33 22.45
N ALA A 78 -10.57 10.61 22.09
CA ALA A 78 -11.72 11.50 22.04
C ALA A 78 -12.02 11.90 20.60
N VAL A 79 -13.30 11.86 20.23
CA VAL A 79 -13.83 12.36 18.97
C VAL A 79 -14.43 13.75 19.23
N PRO A 80 -13.82 14.82 18.71
CA PRO A 80 -14.35 16.17 18.86
C PRO A 80 -15.53 16.41 17.91
N VAL A 81 -16.40 17.35 18.24
CA VAL A 81 -17.62 17.67 17.47
C VAL A 81 -17.35 17.94 15.98
N TRP A 82 -16.20 18.53 15.62
CA TRP A 82 -15.87 18.88 14.25
C TRP A 82 -15.43 17.67 13.38
N TRP A 83 -15.25 16.47 14.00
CA TRP A 83 -15.07 15.21 13.28
C TRP A 83 -16.39 14.58 12.83
N LEU A 84 -17.52 15.04 13.37
CA LEU A 84 -18.82 14.52 12.98
C LEU A 84 -19.07 14.69 11.48
N ASN A 85 -19.74 13.70 10.88
CA ASN A 85 -20.01 13.61 9.44
C ASN A 85 -18.75 13.48 8.56
N ARG A 86 -17.61 13.17 9.14
CA ARG A 86 -16.37 12.82 8.42
C ARG A 86 -16.08 11.34 8.59
N GLN A 87 -15.26 10.81 7.69
CA GLN A 87 -14.76 9.45 7.82
C GLN A 87 -13.72 9.40 8.93
N VAL A 88 -13.90 8.47 9.87
CA VAL A 88 -12.95 8.20 10.96
C VAL A 88 -12.43 6.78 10.80
N LEU A 89 -11.12 6.63 10.82
CA LEU A 89 -10.42 5.37 10.59
C LEU A 89 -9.55 5.02 11.79
N VAL A 90 -9.48 3.74 12.13
CA VAL A 90 -8.37 3.17 12.89
C VAL A 90 -7.36 2.66 11.89
N ARG A 91 -6.12 3.11 11.98
CA ARG A 91 -4.99 2.57 11.23
C ARG A 91 -4.13 1.74 12.16
N VAL A 92 -3.91 0.48 11.82
CA VAL A 92 -2.93 -0.39 12.45
C VAL A 92 -1.73 -0.46 11.50
N GLY A 93 -0.58 -0.01 11.95
CA GLY A 93 0.60 0.14 11.12
C GLY A 93 1.17 -1.21 10.71
N ARG A 94 1.47 -2.05 11.68
CA ARG A 94 1.99 -3.41 11.44
C ARG A 94 1.60 -4.35 12.55
N SER A 95 1.34 -5.61 12.18
CA SER A 95 1.18 -6.71 13.10
C SER A 95 1.87 -7.95 12.54
N THR A 96 2.50 -8.72 13.40
CA THR A 96 3.13 -9.99 13.04
C THR A 96 2.16 -11.17 13.07
N SER A 97 0.91 -10.93 13.45
CA SER A 97 -0.15 -11.95 13.51
C SER A 97 -1.48 -11.39 13.01
N SER A 98 -2.45 -12.24 12.81
CA SER A 98 -3.85 -11.85 12.62
C SER A 98 -4.36 -11.10 13.85
N TYR A 99 -5.32 -10.20 13.66
CA TYR A 99 -5.88 -9.43 14.77
C TYR A 99 -7.30 -8.93 14.47
N GLU A 100 -7.98 -8.55 15.55
CA GLU A 100 -9.29 -7.92 15.56
C GLU A 100 -9.17 -6.48 16.07
N VAL A 101 -10.01 -5.60 15.52
CA VAL A 101 -10.16 -4.22 16.00
C VAL A 101 -11.54 -4.03 16.59
N LEU A 102 -11.61 -3.55 17.83
CA LEU A 102 -12.85 -3.28 18.54
C LEU A 102 -12.89 -1.81 19.00
N VAL A 103 -14.07 -1.20 18.88
CA VAL A 103 -14.35 0.15 19.42
C VAL A 103 -15.55 0.04 20.34
N ASP A 104 -15.40 0.46 21.59
CA ASP A 104 -16.41 0.31 22.65
C ASP A 104 -16.93 -1.13 22.73
N ASP A 105 -16.00 -2.09 22.74
CA ASP A 105 -16.24 -3.54 22.75
C ASP A 105 -17.03 -4.09 21.54
N LYS A 106 -17.24 -3.29 20.51
CA LYS A 106 -17.89 -3.71 19.27
C LYS A 106 -16.84 -4.03 18.21
N LEU A 107 -16.92 -5.23 17.66
CA LEU A 107 -16.03 -5.66 16.56
C LEU A 107 -16.25 -4.77 15.33
N VAL A 108 -15.17 -4.15 14.87
CA VAL A 108 -15.13 -3.34 13.63
C VAL A 108 -14.75 -4.20 12.44
N GLY A 109 -13.76 -5.05 12.62
CA GLY A 109 -13.24 -5.92 11.57
C GLY A 109 -12.00 -6.68 12.03
N THR A 110 -11.50 -7.52 11.12
CA THR A 110 -10.34 -8.39 11.33
C THR A 110 -9.31 -8.16 10.26
N ALA A 111 -8.06 -8.50 10.52
CA ALA A 111 -7.02 -8.62 9.52
C ALA A 111 -6.29 -9.95 9.69
N ALA A 112 -6.21 -10.74 8.64
CA ALA A 112 -5.49 -12.01 8.63
C ALA A 112 -3.97 -11.80 8.54
N SER A 113 -3.52 -10.65 8.09
CA SER A 113 -2.12 -10.23 8.08
C SER A 113 -2.00 -8.75 8.41
N GLY A 114 -1.00 -8.42 9.20
CA GLY A 114 -0.59 -7.06 9.48
C GLY A 114 0.78 -6.71 8.87
N ALA A 115 1.22 -7.45 7.86
CA ALA A 115 2.50 -7.20 7.21
C ALA A 115 2.59 -5.80 6.58
N THR A 116 1.44 -5.22 6.24
CA THR A 116 1.29 -3.83 5.78
C THR A 116 0.35 -3.06 6.69
N SER A 117 0.31 -1.73 6.54
CA SER A 117 -0.67 -0.90 7.24
C SER A 117 -2.09 -1.23 6.77
N VAL A 118 -3.01 -1.38 7.73
CA VAL A 118 -4.42 -1.74 7.50
C VAL A 118 -5.34 -0.70 8.14
N GLU A 119 -6.37 -0.28 7.42
CA GLU A 119 -7.32 0.73 7.88
C GLU A 119 -8.73 0.13 8.11
N PHE A 120 -9.35 0.55 9.19
CA PHE A 120 -10.69 0.14 9.62
C PHE A 120 -11.61 1.35 9.76
N ASN A 121 -12.72 1.34 9.07
CA ASN A 121 -13.70 2.43 9.11
C ASN A 121 -14.58 2.35 10.35
N ILE A 122 -14.37 3.25 11.29
CA ILE A 122 -15.12 3.35 12.54
C ILE A 122 -16.16 4.47 12.57
N THR A 123 -16.42 5.13 11.44
CA THR A 123 -17.28 6.32 11.34
C THR A 123 -18.65 6.13 12.01
N LYS A 124 -19.24 4.94 11.89
CA LYS A 124 -20.54 4.65 12.51
C LYS A 124 -20.50 4.59 14.03
N LEU A 125 -19.36 4.23 14.60
CA LEU A 125 -19.14 4.09 16.06
C LEU A 125 -18.55 5.38 16.64
N ALA A 126 -17.73 6.10 15.90
CA ALA A 126 -17.03 7.31 16.34
C ALA A 126 -17.98 8.53 16.48
N LYS A 127 -18.82 8.52 17.51
CA LYS A 127 -19.66 9.66 17.91
C LYS A 127 -18.83 10.68 18.67
N GLU A 128 -19.39 11.86 18.94
CA GLU A 128 -18.76 12.83 19.83
C GLU A 128 -18.56 12.22 21.23
N GLY A 129 -17.38 12.41 21.80
CA GLY A 129 -17.06 11.93 23.14
C GLY A 129 -15.82 11.04 23.21
N ARG A 130 -15.69 10.34 24.31
CA ARG A 130 -14.58 9.40 24.56
C ARG A 130 -14.96 7.98 24.17
N HIS A 131 -14.02 7.30 23.51
CA HIS A 131 -14.18 5.93 23.05
C HIS A 131 -13.00 5.08 23.52
N THR A 132 -13.21 3.77 23.67
CA THR A 132 -12.17 2.78 23.91
C THR A 132 -11.82 2.08 22.61
N LEU A 133 -10.53 1.96 22.32
CA LEU A 133 -10.00 1.19 21.21
C LEU A 133 -9.27 -0.03 21.76
N LYS A 134 -9.58 -1.20 21.22
CA LYS A 134 -8.85 -2.44 21.50
C LYS A 134 -8.39 -3.07 20.19
N VAL A 135 -7.15 -3.53 20.17
CA VAL A 135 -6.60 -4.35 19.07
C VAL A 135 -6.11 -5.65 19.71
N ARG A 136 -6.77 -6.73 19.34
CA ARG A 136 -6.54 -8.06 19.90
C ARG A 136 -5.92 -8.97 18.85
N GLN A 137 -4.75 -9.52 19.15
CA GLN A 137 -4.14 -10.53 18.30
C GLN A 137 -4.91 -11.85 18.42
N THR A 138 -5.16 -12.48 17.28
CA THR A 138 -5.80 -13.80 17.20
C THR A 138 -4.78 -14.85 16.82
N ASP A 139 -5.07 -16.10 17.13
CA ASP A 139 -4.24 -17.21 16.68
C ASP A 139 -4.33 -17.31 15.15
N ALA A 140 -3.20 -17.50 14.51
CA ALA A 140 -3.15 -17.70 13.09
C ALA A 140 -3.75 -19.07 12.73
N GLU A 141 -4.47 -19.12 11.61
CA GLU A 141 -4.90 -20.40 11.07
C GLU A 141 -3.67 -21.26 10.73
N GLN A 142 -3.71 -22.55 11.10
CA GLN A 142 -2.61 -23.51 10.88
C GLN A 142 -2.19 -23.62 9.40
N ASN A 143 -3.11 -23.33 8.48
CA ASN A 143 -2.91 -23.38 7.03
C ASN A 143 -2.66 -22.01 6.39
N SER A 144 -2.30 -21.00 7.18
CA SER A 144 -2.07 -19.66 6.65
C SER A 144 -0.96 -19.63 5.59
N VAL A 145 -1.17 -18.91 4.51
CA VAL A 145 -0.12 -18.55 3.55
C VAL A 145 0.70 -17.35 4.00
N ASN A 146 0.36 -16.74 5.14
CA ASN A 146 1.06 -15.60 5.68
C ASN A 146 2.50 -15.97 6.08
N ALA A 147 3.48 -15.31 5.44
CA ALA A 147 4.89 -15.56 5.67
C ALA A 147 5.30 -15.38 7.15
N LEU A 148 4.80 -14.35 7.82
CA LEU A 148 5.11 -14.07 9.24
C LEU A 148 4.70 -15.21 10.17
N VAL A 149 3.53 -15.79 9.92
CA VAL A 149 3.02 -16.92 10.71
C VAL A 149 3.91 -18.15 10.52
N ARG A 150 4.31 -18.41 9.27
CA ARG A 150 5.15 -19.57 8.94
C ARG A 150 6.57 -19.46 9.46
N GLU A 151 7.10 -18.23 9.56
CA GLU A 151 8.43 -17.96 10.11
C GLU A 151 8.45 -17.97 11.64
N GLY A 152 7.30 -18.13 12.30
CA GLY A 152 7.20 -18.17 13.76
C GLY A 152 7.61 -16.86 14.43
N VAL A 153 7.41 -15.73 13.76
CA VAL A 153 7.71 -14.40 14.32
C VAL A 153 6.84 -14.14 15.53
N LYS A 154 7.45 -13.66 16.63
CA LYS A 154 6.71 -13.38 17.87
C LYS A 154 5.62 -12.34 17.62
N PRO A 155 4.43 -12.52 18.21
CA PRO A 155 3.34 -11.56 18.12
C PRO A 155 3.77 -10.16 18.57
N ALA A 156 3.53 -9.17 17.72
CA ALA A 156 3.76 -7.75 18.02
C ALA A 156 2.83 -6.87 17.16
N ILE A 157 2.38 -5.76 17.73
CA ILE A 157 1.61 -4.74 17.02
C ILE A 157 2.31 -3.39 17.21
N SER A 158 2.33 -2.56 16.18
CA SER A 158 2.90 -1.22 16.23
C SER A 158 2.10 -0.22 15.41
N GLY A 159 2.25 1.06 15.73
CA GLY A 159 1.71 2.14 14.92
C GLY A 159 0.18 2.19 14.88
N ILE A 160 -0.50 2.07 16.02
CA ILE A 160 -1.96 2.19 16.09
C ILE A 160 -2.35 3.66 16.22
N GLU A 161 -3.16 4.15 15.28
CA GLU A 161 -3.63 5.54 15.21
C GLU A 161 -5.13 5.60 14.94
N VAL A 162 -5.78 6.67 15.40
CA VAL A 162 -7.15 7.03 15.01
C VAL A 162 -7.10 8.32 14.22
N ILE A 163 -7.61 8.29 12.98
CA ILE A 163 -7.47 9.38 12.02
C ILE A 163 -8.82 9.78 11.49
N CYS A 164 -9.11 11.09 11.54
CA CYS A 164 -10.23 11.68 10.83
C CYS A 164 -9.81 12.10 9.42
N GLN A 165 -10.53 11.71 8.40
CA GLN A 165 -10.26 12.18 7.06
C GLN A 165 -10.90 13.57 6.82
N PRO A 166 -10.22 14.49 6.11
CA PRO A 166 -10.87 15.67 5.58
C PRO A 166 -12.08 15.34 4.71
N ALA A 167 -12.97 16.29 4.51
CA ALA A 167 -14.20 16.09 3.73
C ALA A 167 -13.90 15.70 2.27
N LEU A 168 -12.86 16.30 1.70
CA LEU A 168 -12.19 15.91 0.46
C LEU A 168 -10.71 15.75 0.79
N TYR A 169 -10.13 14.60 0.48
CA TYR A 169 -8.76 14.29 0.85
C TYR A 169 -8.02 13.57 -0.27
N VAL A 170 -6.71 13.73 -0.28
CA VAL A 170 -5.82 12.99 -1.16
C VAL A 170 -5.58 11.60 -0.57
N ARG A 171 -6.04 10.58 -1.29
CA ARG A 171 -5.90 9.19 -0.89
C ARG A 171 -4.56 8.61 -1.27
N ASP A 172 -4.04 8.99 -2.45
CA ASP A 172 -2.76 8.50 -2.95
C ASP A 172 -2.11 9.49 -3.92
N VAL A 173 -0.79 9.34 -4.11
CA VAL A 173 0.02 10.10 -5.05
C VAL A 173 0.73 9.12 -5.96
N LEU A 174 0.27 9.02 -7.20
CA LEU A 174 0.86 8.16 -8.22
C LEU A 174 1.91 8.94 -9.02
N CYS A 175 2.96 8.27 -9.46
CA CYS A 175 3.97 8.85 -10.35
C CYS A 175 4.40 7.82 -11.39
N SER A 176 4.30 8.18 -12.65
CA SER A 176 4.80 7.40 -13.79
C SER A 176 5.77 8.25 -14.58
N THR A 177 6.92 7.70 -14.96
CA THR A 177 7.99 8.46 -15.61
C THR A 177 8.41 7.81 -16.91
N THR A 178 8.60 8.64 -17.94
CA THR A 178 9.33 8.29 -19.17
C THR A 178 10.51 9.24 -19.34
N ILE A 179 11.51 8.84 -20.12
CA ILE A 179 12.66 9.69 -20.42
C ILE A 179 12.51 10.19 -21.87
N ASN A 180 12.66 11.48 -22.07
CA ASN A 180 12.63 12.10 -23.40
C ASN A 180 14.00 12.04 -24.11
N ASN A 181 14.05 12.49 -25.37
CA ASN A 181 15.28 12.47 -26.17
C ASN A 181 16.42 13.37 -25.63
N ARG A 182 16.13 14.23 -24.64
CA ARG A 182 17.13 15.06 -23.95
C ARG A 182 17.65 14.43 -22.67
N GLY A 183 17.19 13.21 -22.33
CA GLY A 183 17.51 12.54 -21.07
C GLY A 183 16.73 13.06 -19.88
N GLU A 184 15.77 13.98 -20.08
CA GLU A 184 14.95 14.53 -19.00
C GLU A 184 13.77 13.58 -18.68
N GLY A 185 13.39 13.51 -17.41
CA GLY A 185 12.19 12.78 -16.99
C GLY A 185 10.91 13.52 -17.34
N VAL A 186 10.01 12.87 -18.06
CA VAL A 186 8.63 13.30 -18.22
C VAL A 186 7.81 12.55 -17.19
N ALA A 187 7.59 13.20 -16.04
CA ALA A 187 6.85 12.61 -14.93
C ALA A 187 5.37 13.01 -15.01
N GLU A 188 4.49 12.01 -15.08
CA GLU A 188 3.06 12.16 -14.93
C GLU A 188 2.68 11.83 -13.49
N PHE A 189 2.13 12.81 -12.78
CA PHE A 189 1.60 12.66 -11.43
C PHE A 189 0.08 12.49 -11.46
N GLY A 190 -0.43 11.60 -10.62
CA GLY A 190 -1.85 11.39 -10.38
C GLY A 190 -2.16 11.56 -8.89
N LEU A 191 -2.89 12.62 -8.52
CA LEU A 191 -3.42 12.79 -7.17
C LEU A 191 -4.79 12.12 -7.11
N VAL A 192 -4.89 11.00 -6.42
CA VAL A 192 -6.16 10.30 -6.19
C VAL A 192 -6.90 11.02 -5.08
N VAL A 193 -8.00 11.67 -5.40
CA VAL A 193 -8.81 12.47 -4.46
C VAL A 193 -10.12 11.75 -4.17
N LYS A 194 -10.50 11.66 -2.89
CA LYS A 194 -11.71 10.96 -2.43
C LYS A 194 -12.61 11.88 -1.60
N CYS A 195 -13.93 11.77 -1.79
CA CYS A 195 -14.92 12.40 -0.93
C CYS A 195 -15.23 11.48 0.27
N GLY A 196 -14.84 11.91 1.47
CA GLY A 196 -15.06 11.20 2.74
C GLY A 196 -16.35 11.56 3.47
N THR A 197 -17.24 12.35 2.86
CA THR A 197 -18.51 12.79 3.47
C THR A 197 -19.72 12.27 2.73
N LEU A 198 -20.90 12.38 3.38
CA LEU A 198 -22.17 11.95 2.79
C LEU A 198 -22.68 12.91 1.71
N ASN A 199 -22.28 14.17 1.77
CA ASN A 199 -22.72 15.19 0.82
C ASN A 199 -21.66 15.46 -0.25
N PRO A 200 -22.06 15.76 -1.49
CA PRO A 200 -21.15 16.21 -2.53
C PRO A 200 -20.29 17.38 -2.08
N LYS A 201 -19.02 17.35 -2.44
CA LYS A 201 -18.07 18.43 -2.11
C LYS A 201 -17.41 18.97 -3.35
N ARG A 202 -17.22 20.27 -3.35
CA ARG A 202 -16.36 20.99 -4.30
C ARG A 202 -15.12 21.45 -3.56
N ALA A 203 -13.97 21.22 -4.17
CA ALA A 203 -12.72 21.66 -3.60
C ALA A 203 -11.77 22.11 -4.72
N ARG A 204 -10.84 22.97 -4.36
CA ARG A 204 -9.67 23.29 -5.16
C ARG A 204 -8.50 22.53 -4.60
N ILE A 205 -7.87 21.72 -5.43
CA ILE A 205 -6.66 20.97 -5.08
C ILE A 205 -5.48 21.65 -5.74
N GLY A 206 -4.65 22.30 -4.94
CA GLY A 206 -3.40 22.90 -5.35
C GLY A 206 -2.24 21.93 -5.16
N TYR A 207 -1.25 22.01 -6.04
CA TYR A 207 -0.01 21.24 -5.92
C TYR A 207 1.20 22.09 -6.30
N ILE A 208 2.31 21.81 -5.63
CA ILE A 208 3.62 22.40 -5.91
C ILE A 208 4.63 21.26 -5.89
N LEU A 209 5.32 21.03 -7.01
CA LEU A 209 6.44 20.09 -7.09
C LEU A 209 7.75 20.88 -7.01
N ASN A 210 8.51 20.59 -5.98
CA ASN A 210 9.76 21.27 -5.67
C ASN A 210 10.93 20.36 -6.01
N LEU A 211 11.92 20.91 -6.70
CA LEU A 211 13.22 20.26 -6.92
C LEU A 211 14.03 20.20 -5.63
N ASN A 212 13.99 21.31 -4.87
CA ASN A 212 14.58 21.48 -3.55
C ASN A 212 13.78 22.57 -2.80
N ASP A 213 14.23 22.98 -1.64
CA ASP A 213 13.51 23.96 -0.81
C ASP A 213 13.32 25.33 -1.47
N THR A 214 14.09 25.66 -2.52
CA THR A 214 14.09 26.97 -3.18
C THR A 214 13.59 26.96 -4.62
N THR A 215 13.59 25.79 -5.29
CA THR A 215 13.31 25.67 -6.72
C THR A 215 12.04 24.90 -6.98
N VAL A 216 11.03 25.57 -7.55
CA VAL A 216 9.78 24.97 -7.98
C VAL A 216 9.91 24.49 -9.43
N LEU A 217 9.63 23.20 -9.69
CA LEU A 217 9.57 22.63 -11.04
C LEU A 217 8.23 22.92 -11.71
N THR A 218 7.14 22.70 -11.01
CA THR A 218 5.80 22.98 -11.49
C THR A 218 4.84 23.24 -10.34
N ARG A 219 3.79 24.01 -10.61
CA ARG A 219 2.69 24.26 -9.68
C ARG A 219 1.40 24.48 -10.45
N GLY A 220 0.31 24.14 -9.81
CA GLY A 220 -1.00 24.35 -10.40
C GLY A 220 -2.11 24.04 -9.41
N TYR A 221 -3.33 24.08 -9.92
CA TYR A 221 -4.49 23.64 -9.17
C TYR A 221 -5.54 23.06 -10.12
N LYS A 222 -6.45 22.29 -9.54
CA LYS A 222 -7.65 21.82 -10.22
C LYS A 222 -8.85 21.89 -9.30
N ASP A 223 -9.99 22.36 -9.81
CA ASP A 223 -11.25 22.31 -9.12
C ASP A 223 -11.88 20.93 -9.36
N VAL A 224 -12.34 20.30 -8.30
CA VAL A 224 -13.01 18.99 -8.31
C VAL A 224 -14.36 19.08 -7.65
N ALA A 225 -15.30 18.28 -8.15
CA ALA A 225 -16.61 18.09 -7.53
C ALA A 225 -16.86 16.60 -7.43
N LEU A 226 -16.91 16.09 -6.21
CA LEU A 226 -17.06 14.67 -5.94
C LEU A 226 -18.30 14.39 -5.10
N ASP A 227 -19.04 13.40 -5.54
CA ASP A 227 -20.15 12.82 -4.77
C ASP A 227 -19.62 11.93 -3.64
N MET A 228 -20.52 11.54 -2.75
CA MET A 228 -20.25 10.66 -1.64
C MET A 228 -19.46 9.42 -2.06
N ARG A 229 -18.32 9.19 -1.39
CA ARG A 229 -17.41 8.04 -1.62
C ARG A 229 -16.84 7.90 -3.02
N ARG A 230 -17.03 8.88 -3.91
CA ARG A 230 -16.42 8.90 -5.23
C ARG A 230 -14.97 9.32 -5.13
N GLU A 231 -14.21 8.79 -6.07
CA GLU A 231 -12.80 9.12 -6.29
C GLU A 231 -12.63 9.72 -7.68
N ASP A 232 -11.67 10.63 -7.82
CA ASP A 232 -11.19 11.15 -9.09
C ASP A 232 -9.66 11.26 -9.04
N THR A 233 -9.01 11.25 -10.20
CA THR A 233 -7.56 11.41 -10.28
C THR A 233 -7.22 12.68 -11.03
N ILE A 234 -6.61 13.62 -10.30
CA ILE A 234 -6.07 14.86 -10.87
C ILE A 234 -4.70 14.53 -11.48
N ARG A 235 -4.57 14.73 -12.80
CA ARG A 235 -3.30 14.49 -13.48
C ARG A 235 -2.61 15.80 -13.85
N PHE A 236 -1.28 15.81 -13.67
CA PHE A 236 -0.41 16.86 -14.18
C PHE A 236 0.94 16.28 -14.58
N MET A 237 1.67 17.02 -15.39
CA MET A 237 2.99 16.60 -15.86
C MET A 237 4.07 17.58 -15.38
N ALA A 238 5.27 17.04 -15.19
CA ALA A 238 6.47 17.81 -14.87
C ALA A 238 7.64 17.31 -15.72
N ILE A 239 8.46 18.24 -16.19
CA ILE A 239 9.76 17.91 -16.79
C ILE A 239 10.80 17.99 -15.67
N VAL A 240 11.49 16.89 -15.43
CA VAL A 240 12.50 16.76 -14.39
C VAL A 240 13.87 16.67 -15.07
N PRO A 241 14.81 17.56 -14.73
CA PRO A 241 16.16 17.54 -15.30
C PRO A 241 16.84 16.17 -15.07
N GLN A 242 17.67 15.74 -16.02
CA GLN A 242 18.37 14.46 -15.96
C GLN A 242 19.16 14.26 -14.65
N ASN A 243 19.86 15.30 -14.20
CA ASN A 243 20.62 15.30 -12.94
C ASN A 243 19.76 15.33 -11.69
N SER A 244 18.44 15.35 -11.81
CA SER A 244 17.48 15.32 -10.71
C SER A 244 16.62 14.05 -10.73
N LEU A 245 16.89 13.15 -11.68
CA LEU A 245 16.30 11.82 -11.67
C LEU A 245 16.95 10.98 -10.56
N TRP A 246 16.11 10.25 -9.85
CA TRP A 246 16.61 9.31 -8.85
C TRP A 246 17.38 8.16 -9.52
N SER A 247 18.55 7.85 -8.99
CA SER A 247 19.38 6.71 -9.41
C SER A 247 20.30 6.28 -8.28
N ILE A 248 20.97 5.13 -8.45
CA ILE A 248 21.93 4.58 -7.48
C ILE A 248 23.02 5.61 -7.11
N ASN A 249 23.58 6.27 -8.12
CA ASN A 249 24.69 7.23 -7.93
C ASN A 249 24.22 8.66 -7.64
N ASN A 250 22.92 8.91 -7.80
CA ASN A 250 22.30 10.21 -7.54
C ASN A 250 20.89 9.99 -6.95
N PRO A 251 20.80 9.66 -5.65
CA PRO A 251 19.53 9.35 -5.00
C PRO A 251 18.75 10.63 -4.66
N HIS A 252 18.44 11.42 -5.69
CA HIS A 252 17.74 12.69 -5.54
C HIS A 252 16.24 12.50 -5.37
N SER A 253 15.65 13.17 -4.38
CA SER A 253 14.21 13.17 -4.13
C SER A 253 13.65 14.58 -4.30
N LEU A 254 12.49 14.65 -4.97
CA LEU A 254 11.68 15.85 -5.06
C LEU A 254 10.72 15.92 -3.87
N THR A 255 10.09 17.08 -3.67
CA THR A 255 9.03 17.24 -2.68
C THR A 255 7.77 17.74 -3.36
N ILE A 256 6.64 17.08 -3.11
CA ILE A 256 5.32 17.55 -3.52
C ILE A 256 4.57 18.09 -2.31
N ASP A 257 4.13 19.34 -2.40
CA ASP A 257 3.20 19.98 -1.48
C ASP A 257 1.81 20.00 -2.11
N ILE A 258 0.82 19.51 -1.38
CA ILE A 258 -0.58 19.45 -1.82
C ILE A 258 -1.43 20.18 -0.79
N GLU A 259 -2.33 21.04 -1.28
CA GLU A 259 -3.29 21.76 -0.45
C GLU A 259 -4.69 21.61 -1.02
N SER A 260 -5.60 21.05 -0.23
CA SER A 260 -7.02 20.96 -0.57
C SER A 260 -7.79 22.09 0.11
N ARG A 261 -8.57 22.88 -0.66
CA ARG A 261 -9.39 23.98 -0.17
C ARG A 261 -10.86 23.75 -0.46
N VAL A 262 -11.69 23.90 0.56
CA VAL A 262 -13.15 23.96 0.44
C VAL A 262 -13.61 25.34 0.89
N ASP A 263 -14.43 26.00 0.09
CA ASP A 263 -14.88 27.39 0.34
C ASP A 263 -13.70 28.35 0.62
N ASN A 264 -12.63 28.23 -0.16
CA ASN A 264 -11.36 28.96 -0.03
C ASN A 264 -10.59 28.75 1.29
N ARG A 265 -11.04 27.85 2.16
CA ARG A 265 -10.33 27.51 3.41
C ARG A 265 -9.52 26.23 3.22
N PRO A 266 -8.26 26.19 3.65
CA PRO A 266 -7.48 24.95 3.61
C PRO A 266 -8.12 23.93 4.54
N VAL A 267 -8.35 22.73 4.03
CA VAL A 267 -8.91 21.61 4.77
C VAL A 267 -7.95 20.43 4.85
N GLU A 268 -6.94 20.41 4.00
CA GLU A 268 -5.88 19.42 4.03
C GLU A 268 -4.61 20.02 3.46
N CYS A 269 -3.49 19.80 4.15
CA CYS A 269 -2.15 20.05 3.65
C CYS A 269 -1.33 18.76 3.79
N ILE A 270 -0.60 18.41 2.76
CA ILE A 270 0.27 17.24 2.70
C ILE A 270 1.60 17.67 2.14
N ARG A 271 2.71 17.20 2.73
CA ARG A 271 4.04 17.24 2.12
C ARG A 271 4.56 15.82 1.99
N ARG A 272 5.02 15.46 0.81
CA ARG A 272 5.56 14.13 0.55
C ARG A 272 6.82 14.19 -0.29
N LYS A 273 7.80 13.34 0.05
CA LYS A 273 8.93 13.09 -0.84
C LYS A 273 8.47 12.18 -1.97
N VAL A 274 8.93 12.48 -3.17
CA VAL A 274 8.69 11.68 -4.36
C VAL A 274 9.99 11.57 -5.15
N GLY A 275 10.26 10.41 -5.71
CA GLY A 275 11.40 10.24 -6.59
C GLY A 275 10.92 9.99 -8.02
N VAL A 276 11.57 10.64 -8.95
CA VAL A 276 11.26 10.49 -10.37
C VAL A 276 12.32 9.63 -11.02
N ARG A 277 11.92 8.48 -11.49
CA ARG A 277 12.77 7.51 -12.19
C ARG A 277 11.97 6.72 -13.21
N ALA A 278 12.59 6.25 -14.26
CA ALA A 278 12.06 5.26 -15.19
C ALA A 278 12.78 3.92 -14.93
N ALA A 279 12.05 2.92 -14.45
CA ALA A 279 12.53 1.55 -14.31
C ALA A 279 11.77 0.65 -15.28
N ASP A 280 12.47 -0.21 -15.99
CA ASP A 280 11.89 -1.05 -17.04
C ASP A 280 12.71 -2.32 -17.26
N VAL A 281 12.11 -3.30 -17.92
CA VAL A 281 12.78 -4.53 -18.37
C VAL A 281 12.62 -4.68 -19.87
N ALA A 282 13.72 -4.81 -20.56
CA ALA A 282 13.74 -5.13 -21.98
C ALA A 282 14.86 -6.14 -22.26
N ASP A 283 14.62 -7.10 -23.15
CA ASP A 283 15.59 -8.13 -23.55
C ASP A 283 16.25 -8.83 -22.34
N LYS A 284 15.48 -9.14 -21.28
CA LYS A 284 15.91 -9.76 -20.03
C LYS A 284 16.91 -8.92 -19.22
N ARG A 285 17.05 -7.64 -19.52
CA ARG A 285 17.91 -6.69 -18.80
C ARG A 285 17.06 -5.65 -18.08
N PHE A 286 17.53 -5.26 -16.92
CA PHE A 286 16.94 -4.15 -16.18
C PHE A 286 17.53 -2.83 -16.67
N TYR A 287 16.66 -1.84 -16.81
CA TYR A 287 17.02 -0.47 -17.19
C TYR A 287 16.54 0.50 -16.10
N LEU A 288 17.45 1.38 -15.67
CA LEU A 288 17.12 2.51 -14.82
C LEU A 288 17.43 3.80 -15.59
N ASN A 289 16.43 4.65 -15.79
CA ASN A 289 16.53 5.87 -16.60
C ASN A 289 17.11 5.61 -18.01
N TYR A 290 16.66 4.50 -18.63
CA TYR A 290 17.10 3.97 -19.93
C TYR A 290 18.56 3.53 -20.02
N GLN A 291 19.26 3.47 -18.87
CA GLN A 291 20.59 2.90 -18.80
C GLN A 291 20.51 1.45 -18.33
N ALA A 292 21.13 0.54 -19.07
CA ALA A 292 21.19 -0.86 -18.67
C ALA A 292 21.99 -1.01 -17.36
N LEU A 293 21.45 -1.77 -16.44
CA LEU A 293 22.03 -1.99 -15.12
C LEU A 293 22.03 -3.47 -14.77
N ASP A 294 23.18 -3.99 -14.40
CA ASP A 294 23.29 -5.36 -13.88
C ASP A 294 22.70 -5.41 -12.45
N LEU A 295 21.61 -6.15 -12.30
CA LEU A 295 20.99 -6.37 -10.97
C LEU A 295 21.80 -7.40 -10.19
N LYS A 296 22.18 -7.02 -8.97
CA LYS A 296 22.85 -7.88 -7.99
C LYS A 296 22.03 -7.83 -6.71
N LEU A 297 21.03 -8.71 -6.61
CA LEU A 297 20.08 -8.74 -5.52
C LEU A 297 20.54 -9.70 -4.42
N LYS A 298 20.34 -9.27 -3.17
CA LYS A 298 20.46 -10.12 -1.97
C LYS A 298 19.15 -10.08 -1.19
N ASN A 299 18.85 -11.15 -0.48
CA ASN A 299 17.73 -11.14 0.47
C ASN A 299 18.10 -10.26 1.67
N TYR A 300 17.14 -9.44 2.09
CA TYR A 300 17.26 -8.56 3.25
C TYR A 300 17.51 -9.37 4.52
N ASN A 301 18.50 -8.97 5.31
CA ASN A 301 18.76 -9.52 6.63
C ASN A 301 18.51 -8.46 7.71
N PRO A 302 17.49 -8.62 8.57
CA PRO A 302 17.14 -7.62 9.59
C PRO A 302 18.19 -7.47 10.70
N LEU A 303 19.18 -8.36 10.77
CA LEU A 303 20.27 -8.31 11.75
C LEU A 303 21.45 -7.44 11.31
N LEU A 304 21.49 -7.04 10.03
CA LEU A 304 22.57 -6.24 9.44
C LEU A 304 22.09 -4.83 9.14
N SER A 305 22.95 -3.85 9.29
CA SER A 305 22.68 -2.49 8.80
C SER A 305 22.58 -2.46 7.28
N LEU A 306 21.93 -1.43 6.72
CA LEU A 306 21.82 -1.26 5.27
C LEU A 306 23.20 -1.22 4.59
N ALA A 307 24.17 -0.53 5.19
CA ALA A 307 25.53 -0.43 4.66
C ALA A 307 26.28 -1.78 4.61
N GLU A 308 26.02 -2.66 5.55
CA GLU A 308 26.62 -4.01 5.56
C GLU A 308 26.01 -4.93 4.51
N GLN A 309 24.75 -4.71 4.14
CA GLN A 309 24.03 -5.53 3.15
C GLN A 309 24.38 -5.15 1.72
N VAL A 310 24.59 -3.86 1.46
CA VAL A 310 24.90 -3.32 0.13
C VAL A 310 26.40 -3.14 0.00
N SER A 311 27.01 -3.88 -0.90
CA SER A 311 28.45 -3.90 -1.15
C SER A 311 28.71 -3.88 -2.67
N VAL A 312 29.97 -3.98 -3.05
CA VAL A 312 30.39 -4.13 -4.48
C VAL A 312 29.64 -5.29 -5.16
N ASP A 313 29.27 -6.32 -4.40
CA ASP A 313 28.60 -7.52 -4.91
C ASP A 313 27.07 -7.43 -4.83
N ALA A 314 26.48 -6.33 -4.34
CA ALA A 314 25.04 -6.14 -4.26
C ALA A 314 24.66 -4.66 -4.43
N ASN A 315 23.77 -4.36 -5.38
CA ASN A 315 23.21 -3.03 -5.60
C ASN A 315 21.72 -2.96 -5.27
N GLY A 316 21.14 -4.07 -4.81
CA GLY A 316 19.76 -4.14 -4.43
C GLY A 316 19.42 -5.25 -3.46
N LEU A 317 18.24 -5.12 -2.87
CA LEU A 317 17.72 -6.02 -1.85
C LEU A 317 16.31 -6.50 -2.22
N VAL A 318 16.04 -7.78 -1.96
CA VAL A 318 14.67 -8.30 -1.89
C VAL A 318 14.23 -8.16 -0.43
N ILE A 319 13.28 -7.26 -0.18
CA ILE A 319 12.81 -6.95 1.17
C ILE A 319 11.39 -7.48 1.35
N PRO A 320 11.15 -8.45 2.25
CA PRO A 320 9.80 -8.84 2.62
C PRO A 320 9.01 -7.62 3.11
N VAL A 321 7.79 -7.46 2.64
CA VAL A 321 6.98 -6.25 2.86
C VAL A 321 6.79 -5.91 4.34
N TYR A 322 6.82 -6.89 5.23
CA TYR A 322 6.71 -6.66 6.66
C TYR A 322 7.96 -6.02 7.29
N TYR A 323 9.13 -6.05 6.64
CA TYR A 323 10.31 -5.28 7.00
C TYR A 323 10.38 -3.92 6.29
N ALA A 324 9.67 -3.75 5.17
CA ALA A 324 9.69 -2.53 4.36
C ALA A 324 8.99 -1.36 5.07
N THR A 325 9.52 -0.91 6.22
CA THR A 325 9.02 0.26 6.96
C THR A 325 9.29 1.54 6.17
N GLU A 326 8.49 2.57 6.40
CA GLU A 326 8.72 3.91 5.84
C GLU A 326 10.14 4.41 6.14
N GLN A 327 10.65 4.13 7.36
CA GLN A 327 12.01 4.49 7.74
C GLN A 327 13.05 3.75 6.89
N LEU A 328 12.97 2.43 6.78
CA LEU A 328 13.92 1.62 6.01
C LEU A 328 13.91 2.02 4.52
N LEU A 329 12.71 2.18 3.94
CA LEU A 329 12.59 2.59 2.54
C LEU A 329 13.12 4.01 2.30
N ASN A 330 12.90 4.95 3.23
CA ASN A 330 13.52 6.27 3.17
C ASN A 330 15.06 6.21 3.28
N GLU A 331 15.62 5.26 4.02
CA GLU A 331 17.08 5.03 4.07
C GLU A 331 17.58 4.46 2.74
N CYS A 332 16.87 3.49 2.14
CA CYS A 332 17.17 2.98 0.80
C CYS A 332 17.06 4.06 -0.27
N ASP A 333 16.03 4.92 -0.21
CA ASP A 333 15.85 6.04 -1.13
C ASP A 333 17.07 6.97 -1.10
N LYS A 334 17.58 7.31 0.09
CA LYS A 334 18.74 8.20 0.28
C LYS A 334 20.07 7.53 -0.07
N ALA A 335 20.17 6.22 0.12
CA ALA A 335 21.39 5.47 -0.14
C ALA A 335 21.52 5.01 -1.61
N GLY A 336 20.47 5.19 -2.43
CA GLY A 336 20.45 4.72 -3.82
C GLY A 336 20.40 3.19 -3.93
N VAL A 337 19.78 2.50 -2.98
CA VAL A 337 19.66 1.04 -2.97
C VAL A 337 18.42 0.63 -3.73
N LEU A 338 18.56 -0.28 -4.69
CA LEU A 338 17.42 -0.85 -5.40
C LEU A 338 16.66 -1.82 -4.50
N VAL A 339 15.33 -1.75 -4.51
CA VAL A 339 14.49 -2.60 -3.67
C VAL A 339 13.47 -3.33 -4.52
N PHE A 340 13.39 -4.65 -4.33
CA PHE A 340 12.27 -5.48 -4.72
C PHE A 340 11.47 -5.81 -3.48
N ILE A 341 10.20 -5.45 -3.46
CA ILE A 341 9.30 -5.76 -2.34
C ILE A 341 8.73 -7.15 -2.53
N GLU A 342 9.00 -8.04 -1.58
CA GLU A 342 8.39 -9.37 -1.54
C GLU A 342 7.08 -9.33 -0.75
N SER A 343 6.01 -9.85 -1.36
CA SER A 343 4.70 -9.96 -0.71
C SER A 343 4.75 -10.86 0.53
N ALA A 344 3.81 -10.66 1.46
CA ALA A 344 3.72 -11.45 2.70
C ALA A 344 3.18 -12.88 2.48
N ILE A 345 3.41 -13.46 1.31
CA ILE A 345 2.97 -14.81 0.97
C ILE A 345 4.16 -15.77 1.01
N ASN A 346 4.01 -16.88 1.74
CA ASN A 346 4.93 -18.00 1.70
C ASN A 346 4.25 -19.20 1.06
N THR A 347 4.73 -19.60 -0.11
CA THR A 347 4.17 -20.69 -0.91
C THR A 347 4.74 -22.07 -0.58
N LEU A 348 5.54 -22.20 0.47
CA LEU A 348 6.06 -23.52 0.87
C LEU A 348 4.88 -24.46 1.14
N PRO A 349 4.88 -25.67 0.54
CA PRO A 349 3.79 -26.60 0.72
C PRO A 349 3.67 -27.02 2.18
N LEU A 350 2.45 -27.11 2.69
CA LEU A 350 2.17 -27.78 3.93
C LEU A 350 2.44 -29.27 3.72
N ALA A 351 3.28 -29.87 4.54
CA ALA A 351 3.79 -31.24 4.36
C ALA A 351 2.73 -32.32 4.09
N GLU A 352 1.50 -32.10 4.54
CA GLU A 352 0.39 -33.06 4.37
C GLU A 352 -0.52 -32.78 3.16
N SER A 353 -0.38 -31.66 2.48
CA SER A 353 -1.37 -31.17 1.53
C SER A 353 -1.06 -31.50 0.06
N ILE A 354 0.11 -32.02 -0.24
CA ILE A 354 0.57 -32.27 -1.62
C ILE A 354 -0.29 -33.31 -2.36
N ARG A 355 -0.97 -34.20 -1.66
CA ARG A 355 -1.68 -35.35 -2.27
C ARG A 355 -3.09 -35.08 -2.74
N ARG A 356 -3.79 -33.99 -2.39
CA ARG A 356 -5.22 -33.77 -2.71
C ARG A 356 -5.57 -32.31 -3.04
N GLY A 357 -4.83 -31.63 -3.88
CA GLY A 357 -5.12 -30.24 -4.23
C GLY A 357 -4.73 -29.23 -3.13
N GLY A 358 -3.96 -29.65 -2.14
CA GLY A 358 -3.53 -28.83 -0.99
C GLY A 358 -2.37 -27.88 -1.27
N ASN A 359 -2.19 -27.43 -2.51
CA ASN A 359 -1.29 -26.33 -2.84
C ASN A 359 -2.11 -25.04 -2.85
N PRO A 360 -1.98 -24.15 -1.84
CA PRO A 360 -2.72 -22.88 -1.80
C PRO A 360 -2.52 -22.02 -3.04
N SER A 361 -1.36 -22.13 -3.71
CA SER A 361 -1.08 -21.40 -4.95
C SER A 361 -1.99 -21.83 -6.11
N ASN A 362 -2.63 -22.99 -6.03
CA ASN A 362 -3.52 -23.52 -7.07
C ASN A 362 -4.97 -23.75 -6.58
N ASP A 363 -5.27 -23.35 -5.36
CA ASP A 363 -6.61 -23.46 -4.77
C ASP A 363 -7.36 -22.13 -4.88
N PRO A 364 -8.52 -22.08 -5.61
CA PRO A 364 -9.31 -20.88 -5.77
C PRO A 364 -9.76 -20.22 -4.45
N PHE A 365 -9.86 -20.97 -3.37
CA PHE A 365 -10.19 -20.44 -2.04
C PHE A 365 -9.20 -19.34 -1.60
N TRP A 366 -7.92 -19.47 -1.96
CA TRP A 366 -6.86 -18.53 -1.59
C TRP A 366 -6.66 -17.38 -2.58
N LEU A 367 -7.35 -17.36 -3.72
CA LEU A 367 -7.12 -16.36 -4.78
C LEU A 367 -7.15 -14.92 -4.25
N GLU A 368 -8.23 -14.54 -3.55
CA GLU A 368 -8.36 -13.18 -3.04
C GLU A 368 -7.29 -12.83 -1.99
N THR A 369 -6.85 -13.80 -1.20
CA THR A 369 -5.74 -13.61 -0.27
C THR A 369 -4.44 -13.25 -1.01
N TYR A 370 -4.12 -13.99 -2.08
CA TYR A 370 -2.95 -13.71 -2.92
C TYR A 370 -3.03 -12.34 -3.57
N LEU A 371 -4.17 -12.01 -4.16
CA LEU A 371 -4.39 -10.72 -4.81
C LEU A 371 -4.33 -9.56 -3.81
N SER A 372 -4.96 -9.69 -2.64
CA SER A 372 -4.98 -8.67 -1.59
C SER A 372 -3.59 -8.38 -1.03
N TYR A 373 -2.80 -9.43 -0.77
CA TYR A 373 -1.44 -9.26 -0.22
C TYR A 373 -0.50 -8.60 -1.23
N ASN A 374 -0.57 -8.99 -2.50
CA ASN A 374 0.22 -8.37 -3.56
C ASN A 374 -0.22 -6.91 -3.81
N ARG A 375 -1.53 -6.65 -3.81
CA ARG A 375 -2.08 -5.29 -3.89
C ARG A 375 -1.62 -4.42 -2.73
N ALA A 376 -1.65 -4.94 -1.51
CA ALA A 376 -1.20 -4.24 -0.32
C ALA A 376 0.31 -3.95 -0.37
N ALA A 377 1.13 -4.91 -0.79
CA ALA A 377 2.57 -4.71 -0.97
C ALA A 377 2.85 -3.57 -1.96
N TYR A 378 2.14 -3.52 -3.09
CA TYR A 378 2.26 -2.45 -4.06
C TYR A 378 1.84 -1.10 -3.47
N TYR A 379 0.59 -0.94 -3.04
CA TYR A 379 0.03 0.35 -2.66
C TYR A 379 0.66 0.96 -1.40
N THR A 380 1.30 0.16 -0.55
CA THR A 380 2.00 0.69 0.62
C THR A 380 3.43 1.13 0.34
N THR A 381 4.02 0.76 -0.81
CA THR A 381 5.46 0.98 -1.07
C THR A 381 5.79 1.68 -2.38
N HIS A 382 4.87 1.74 -3.37
CA HIS A 382 5.13 2.22 -4.73
C HIS A 382 5.65 3.66 -4.82
N HIS A 383 5.43 4.47 -3.80
CA HIS A 383 5.84 5.87 -3.77
C HIS A 383 7.33 6.08 -3.48
N HIS A 384 8.04 5.05 -3.01
CA HIS A 384 9.48 5.09 -2.82
C HIS A 384 10.24 4.89 -4.13
N PRO A 385 11.14 5.80 -4.53
CA PRO A 385 11.88 5.65 -5.77
C PRO A 385 12.84 4.46 -5.75
N CYS A 386 13.30 4.00 -4.60
CA CYS A 386 14.13 2.80 -4.46
C CYS A 386 13.38 1.51 -4.83
N VAL A 387 12.04 1.49 -4.71
CA VAL A 387 11.23 0.31 -5.05
C VAL A 387 11.12 0.21 -6.57
N VAL A 388 11.89 -0.67 -7.17
CA VAL A 388 12.03 -0.85 -8.61
C VAL A 388 11.45 -2.16 -9.12
N GLY A 389 10.88 -2.99 -8.25
CA GLY A 389 10.24 -4.24 -8.62
C GLY A 389 9.50 -4.90 -7.47
N TYR A 390 8.77 -5.95 -7.76
CA TYR A 390 8.01 -6.72 -6.78
C TYR A 390 8.27 -8.21 -6.95
N ALA A 391 8.37 -8.92 -5.83
CA ALA A 391 8.35 -10.38 -5.79
C ALA A 391 6.97 -10.84 -5.27
N ILE A 392 6.31 -11.71 -6.03
CA ILE A 392 4.92 -12.11 -5.78
C ILE A 392 4.76 -12.83 -4.44
N ALA A 393 5.74 -13.66 -4.09
CA ALA A 393 5.72 -14.49 -2.89
C ALA A 393 7.12 -15.04 -2.58
N ALA A 394 7.33 -15.45 -1.33
CA ALA A 394 8.41 -16.35 -0.98
C ALA A 394 8.04 -17.81 -1.29
N GLY A 395 9.05 -18.67 -1.52
CA GLY A 395 8.86 -20.11 -1.76
C GLY A 395 8.87 -20.51 -3.22
N LYS A 396 8.51 -21.78 -3.48
CA LYS A 396 8.76 -22.43 -4.79
C LYS A 396 7.55 -23.16 -5.38
N THR A 397 6.36 -23.07 -4.77
CA THR A 397 5.17 -23.71 -5.34
C THR A 397 4.47 -22.80 -6.32
N ASN A 398 4.19 -23.29 -7.51
CA ASN A 398 3.50 -22.55 -8.56
C ASN A 398 2.02 -22.90 -8.64
N GLY A 399 1.20 -22.04 -9.25
CA GLY A 399 -0.23 -22.24 -9.44
C GLY A 399 -0.95 -21.01 -9.97
N ILE A 400 -2.26 -21.18 -10.19
CA ILE A 400 -3.11 -20.14 -10.81
C ILE A 400 -3.10 -18.83 -9.99
N ASN A 401 -3.05 -18.90 -8.66
CA ASN A 401 -3.09 -17.70 -7.81
C ASN A 401 -1.79 -16.85 -7.94
N ILE A 402 -0.65 -17.49 -8.21
CA ILE A 402 0.60 -16.81 -8.54
C ILE A 402 0.47 -16.09 -9.88
N TYR A 403 -0.07 -16.78 -10.90
CA TYR A 403 -0.28 -16.19 -12.22
C TYR A 403 -1.25 -15.00 -12.18
N GLU A 404 -2.38 -15.13 -11.49
CA GLU A 404 -3.34 -14.04 -11.32
C GLU A 404 -2.72 -12.84 -10.54
N SER A 405 -1.84 -13.11 -9.57
CA SER A 405 -1.08 -12.06 -8.86
C SER A 405 -0.12 -11.33 -9.80
N TYR A 406 0.57 -12.07 -10.68
CA TYR A 406 1.41 -11.49 -11.72
C TYR A 406 0.59 -10.58 -12.65
N LEU A 407 -0.54 -11.05 -13.16
CA LEU A 407 -1.43 -10.27 -14.03
C LEU A 407 -1.97 -9.02 -13.31
N LEU A 408 -2.35 -9.14 -12.04
CA LEU A 408 -2.78 -8.02 -11.22
C LEU A 408 -1.70 -6.94 -11.13
N LEU A 409 -0.48 -7.30 -10.75
CA LEU A 409 0.62 -6.35 -10.60
C LEU A 409 0.98 -5.72 -11.95
N LYS A 410 1.03 -6.49 -13.04
CA LYS A 410 1.25 -5.96 -14.40
C LYS A 410 0.11 -5.05 -14.88
N LYS A 411 -1.11 -5.25 -14.44
CA LYS A 411 -2.24 -4.35 -14.73
C LYS A 411 -2.10 -3.02 -13.98
N ILE A 412 -1.60 -3.04 -12.74
CA ILE A 412 -1.40 -1.84 -11.92
C ILE A 412 -0.17 -1.08 -12.41
N GLU A 413 0.94 -1.79 -12.62
CA GLU A 413 2.22 -1.20 -13.01
C GLU A 413 2.89 -2.03 -14.12
N LYS A 414 2.78 -1.54 -15.33
CA LYS A 414 3.19 -2.30 -16.52
C LYS A 414 4.70 -2.45 -16.69
N ARG A 415 5.48 -1.48 -16.20
CA ARG A 415 6.90 -1.35 -16.49
C ARG A 415 7.80 -2.00 -15.45
N LEU A 416 7.44 -1.90 -14.18
CA LEU A 416 8.25 -2.47 -13.11
C LEU A 416 8.35 -3.99 -13.25
N PRO A 417 9.54 -4.55 -13.05
CA PRO A 417 9.73 -5.99 -13.03
C PRO A 417 8.93 -6.65 -11.91
N ILE A 418 8.28 -7.73 -12.25
CA ILE A 418 7.57 -8.61 -11.33
C ILE A 418 8.29 -9.96 -11.39
N ILE A 419 8.85 -10.40 -10.27
CA ILE A 419 9.62 -11.64 -10.19
C ILE A 419 8.97 -12.66 -9.28
N TYR A 420 9.24 -13.92 -9.56
CA TYR A 420 8.90 -15.05 -8.70
C TYR A 420 9.91 -16.18 -8.88
N GLU A 421 10.64 -16.53 -7.83
CA GLU A 421 11.68 -17.57 -7.88
C GLU A 421 11.08 -18.94 -8.24
N GLY A 422 9.88 -19.25 -7.74
CA GLY A 422 9.15 -20.48 -8.01
C GLY A 422 8.56 -20.61 -9.41
N ALA A 423 8.72 -19.61 -10.28
CA ALA A 423 8.15 -19.65 -11.64
C ALA A 423 8.71 -20.79 -12.51
N GLY A 424 9.96 -21.19 -12.26
CA GLY A 424 10.58 -22.31 -13.00
C GLY A 424 10.67 -22.10 -14.53
N GLY A 425 10.73 -20.82 -14.98
CA GLY A 425 10.70 -20.47 -16.41
C GLY A 425 9.29 -20.29 -16.98
N GLU A 426 8.26 -20.32 -16.12
CA GLU A 426 6.89 -20.06 -16.54
C GLU A 426 6.56 -18.55 -16.57
N TRP A 427 5.48 -18.19 -17.20
CA TRP A 427 5.00 -16.84 -17.56
C TRP A 427 4.38 -16.05 -16.40
N CYS A 428 4.59 -16.46 -15.16
CA CYS A 428 4.21 -15.75 -13.94
C CYS A 428 5.35 -14.93 -13.32
N SER A 429 6.42 -14.71 -14.07
CA SER A 429 7.58 -13.91 -13.68
C SER A 429 8.18 -13.25 -14.90
N ASP A 430 8.64 -12.00 -14.76
CA ASP A 430 9.49 -11.40 -15.78
C ASP A 430 10.86 -12.10 -15.78
N GLU A 431 11.36 -12.42 -16.96
CA GLU A 431 12.72 -12.94 -17.11
C GLU A 431 13.74 -11.81 -17.01
N ILE A 432 14.49 -11.77 -15.91
CA ILE A 432 15.54 -10.77 -15.69
C ILE A 432 16.84 -11.49 -15.31
N GLN A 433 17.95 -11.01 -15.88
CA GLN A 433 19.28 -11.46 -15.45
C GLN A 433 19.60 -10.84 -14.08
N ILE A 434 19.54 -11.64 -13.03
CA ILE A 434 19.96 -11.28 -11.67
C ILE A 434 21.27 -12.03 -11.41
N ARG A 435 22.31 -11.33 -10.97
CA ARG A 435 23.61 -11.87 -10.63
C ARG A 435 23.81 -11.96 -9.13
#